data_6b348ff3f08c06577dd702e788b69ded
#
_entry.id   6b348ff3f08c06577dd702e788b69ded
#
_cell.length_a   1.000
_cell.length_b   1.000
_cell.length_c   1.000
_cell.angle_alpha   90.00
_cell.angle_beta   90.00
_cell.angle_gamma   90.00
#
_symmetry.space_group_name_H-M   'P 1'
#
loop_
_entity.id
_entity.type
_entity.pdbx_description
1 polymer ?
#
loop_
_entity_poly.entity_id
_entity_poly.type
_entity_poly.pdbx_seq_one_letter_code
_entity_poly.pdbx_strand_id
1 'polypeptide(L)'
;MRLPVLSPTALRDEQKLLYEDMRKGIKSHFGGFESVRSDGALLGPWNPWLHEPKFGKPIWELVKTIVANPSLASPVREVAILVTGAHFRSAYELYAHVLIAEQRRLSDEKLSTIIAGQRPTDLTGPEGVVYYFASALVNGGVLPELTYRAAVKEFGANGTAELSYLVGLYCMVSITLNTFDVPVPD
;
A
#
# COMPACT_ATOMS: atom_id res chain seq x y z
N MET A 1 -1.84 12.39 15.44
CA MET A 1 -0.72 12.43 14.46
C MET A 1 0.50 13.12 15.07
N ARG A 2 1.71 12.57 14.89
CA ARG A 2 2.98 13.08 15.48
C ARG A 2 3.68 14.14 14.61
N LEU A 3 3.42 14.14 13.30
CA LEU A 3 3.88 15.17 12.36
C LEU A 3 2.70 16.06 11.95
N PRO A 4 2.82 17.40 11.98
CA PRO A 4 1.77 18.27 11.49
C PRO A 4 1.52 18.04 9.99
N VAL A 5 0.28 18.18 9.55
CA VAL A 5 -0.04 18.19 8.13
C VAL A 5 0.52 19.46 7.50
N LEU A 6 1.36 19.30 6.48
CA LEU A 6 2.01 20.44 5.81
C LEU A 6 1.00 21.18 4.93
N SER A 7 0.84 22.49 5.21
CA SER A 7 0.05 23.35 4.32
C SER A 7 0.81 23.58 3.02
N PRO A 8 0.15 23.48 1.84
CA PRO A 8 0.78 23.78 0.56
C PRO A 8 1.41 25.19 0.48
N THR A 9 0.87 26.15 1.24
CA THR A 9 1.35 27.53 1.26
C THR A 9 2.60 27.72 2.13
N ALA A 10 2.94 26.72 2.96
CA ALA A 10 4.08 26.79 3.89
C ALA A 10 5.22 25.83 3.52
N LEU A 11 5.19 25.27 2.31
CA LEU A 11 6.21 24.33 1.84
C LEU A 11 7.55 25.05 1.58
N ARG A 12 8.64 24.42 2.01
CA ARG A 12 10.00 24.80 1.63
C ARG A 12 10.24 24.51 0.15
N ASP A 13 11.19 25.18 -0.48
CA ASP A 13 11.44 25.02 -1.92
C ASP A 13 11.76 23.57 -2.32
N GLU A 14 12.51 22.85 -1.51
CA GLU A 14 12.82 21.42 -1.73
C GLU A 14 11.59 20.51 -1.66
N GLN A 15 10.53 20.93 -0.97
CA GLN A 15 9.28 20.18 -0.83
C GLN A 15 8.30 20.45 -1.97
N LYS A 16 8.33 21.64 -2.57
CA LYS A 16 7.38 22.07 -3.59
C LYS A 16 7.35 21.14 -4.81
N LEU A 17 8.52 20.80 -5.35
CA LEU A 17 8.61 19.93 -6.53
C LEU A 17 8.07 18.52 -6.23
N LEU A 18 8.41 17.97 -5.06
CA LEU A 18 7.91 16.66 -4.63
C LEU A 18 6.40 16.70 -4.39
N TYR A 19 5.90 17.77 -3.75
CA TYR A 19 4.48 17.97 -3.52
C TYR A 19 3.68 17.97 -4.84
N GLU A 20 4.12 18.74 -5.85
CA GLU A 20 3.43 18.81 -7.14
C GLU A 20 3.44 17.45 -7.87
N ASP A 21 4.56 16.73 -7.83
CA ASP A 21 4.66 15.39 -8.42
C ASP A 21 3.76 14.39 -7.70
N MET A 22 3.77 14.37 -6.37
CA MET A 22 2.86 13.53 -5.56
C MET A 22 1.40 13.87 -5.83
N ARG A 23 1.03 15.15 -5.80
CA ARG A 23 -0.35 15.60 -6.04
C ARG A 23 -0.87 15.17 -7.41
N LYS A 24 -0.04 15.28 -8.45
CA LYS A 24 -0.37 14.81 -9.80
C LYS A 24 -0.56 13.29 -9.85
N GLY A 25 0.36 12.53 -9.26
CA GLY A 25 0.29 11.07 -9.26
C GLY A 25 -0.85 10.53 -8.40
N ILE A 26 -1.14 11.16 -7.25
CA ILE A 26 -2.29 10.82 -6.41
C ILE A 26 -3.58 10.96 -7.20
N LYS A 27 -3.78 12.08 -7.87
CA LYS A 27 -4.97 12.32 -8.71
C LYS A 27 -5.14 11.27 -9.81
N SER A 28 -4.04 10.75 -10.35
CA SER A 28 -4.07 9.79 -11.46
C SER A 28 -4.27 8.33 -11.01
N HIS A 29 -3.80 7.96 -9.82
CA HIS A 29 -3.67 6.55 -9.43
C HIS A 29 -4.32 6.18 -8.09
N PHE A 30 -4.62 7.16 -7.23
CA PHE A 30 -5.09 6.93 -5.86
C PHE A 30 -6.43 7.63 -5.61
N GLY A 31 -7.46 7.19 -6.32
CA GLY A 31 -8.83 7.65 -6.13
C GLY A 31 -9.64 6.74 -5.21
N GLY A 32 -10.76 7.27 -4.70
CA GLY A 32 -11.73 6.47 -3.94
C GLY A 32 -11.63 6.61 -2.43
N PHE A 33 -10.62 7.32 -1.92
CA PHE A 33 -10.46 7.65 -0.50
C PHE A 33 -9.87 9.05 -0.34
N GLU A 34 -9.90 9.61 0.86
CA GLU A 34 -9.36 10.94 1.11
C GLU A 34 -7.83 10.89 1.26
N SER A 35 -7.15 11.26 0.19
CA SER A 35 -5.69 11.35 0.09
C SER A 35 -5.18 12.79 0.08
N VAL A 36 -6.06 13.74 -0.22
CA VAL A 36 -5.78 15.19 -0.27
C VAL A 36 -6.91 15.93 0.42
N ARG A 37 -6.58 16.71 1.42
CA ARG A 37 -7.52 17.55 2.17
C ARG A 37 -8.03 18.72 1.30
N SER A 38 -9.15 19.33 1.67
CA SER A 38 -9.79 20.44 0.92
C SER A 38 -8.90 21.66 0.70
N ASP A 39 -7.93 21.90 1.59
CA ASP A 39 -6.92 22.98 1.47
C ASP A 39 -5.71 22.57 0.59
N GLY A 40 -5.71 21.36 0.03
CA GLY A 40 -4.65 20.82 -0.81
C GLY A 40 -3.56 20.07 -0.05
N ALA A 41 -3.62 19.97 1.27
CA ALA A 41 -2.62 19.24 2.05
C ALA A 41 -2.69 17.73 1.77
N LEU A 42 -1.52 17.09 1.63
CA LEU A 42 -1.44 15.64 1.41
C LEU A 42 -1.63 14.90 2.73
N LEU A 43 -2.44 13.84 2.69
CA LEU A 43 -2.71 12.97 3.84
C LEU A 43 -1.96 11.64 3.72
N GLY A 44 -2.20 10.71 4.64
CA GLY A 44 -1.59 9.39 4.59
C GLY A 44 -0.06 9.40 4.59
N PRO A 45 0.59 8.49 3.84
CA PRO A 45 2.04 8.36 3.82
C PRO A 45 2.73 9.53 3.11
N TRP A 46 2.03 10.26 2.25
CA TRP A 46 2.61 11.38 1.48
C TRP A 46 3.03 12.54 2.37
N ASN A 47 2.30 12.83 3.47
CA ASN A 47 2.68 13.89 4.39
C ASN A 47 4.04 13.61 5.09
N PRO A 48 4.29 12.45 5.72
CA PRO A 48 5.60 12.11 6.23
C PRO A 48 6.72 12.14 5.19
N TRP A 49 6.47 11.65 3.97
CA TRP A 49 7.47 11.68 2.89
C TRP A 49 7.78 13.11 2.43
N LEU A 50 6.79 14.00 2.49
CA LEU A 50 6.97 15.41 2.15
C LEU A 50 7.75 16.17 3.23
N HIS A 51 7.69 15.75 4.52
CA HIS A 51 8.52 16.32 5.58
C HIS A 51 10.01 16.13 5.32
N GLU A 52 10.40 14.97 4.77
CA GLU A 52 11.77 14.60 4.47
C GLU A 52 11.97 14.20 3.00
N PRO A 53 12.07 15.20 2.08
CA PRO A 53 12.15 14.94 0.64
C PRO A 53 13.31 14.04 0.22
N LYS A 54 14.40 14.04 1.00
CA LYS A 54 15.56 13.17 0.77
C LYS A 54 15.18 11.70 0.74
N PHE A 55 14.25 11.28 1.60
CA PHE A 55 13.72 9.91 1.64
C PHE A 55 12.42 9.79 0.84
N GLY A 56 11.55 10.79 0.95
CA GLY A 56 10.23 10.77 0.31
C GLY A 56 10.28 10.67 -1.20
N LYS A 57 11.23 11.36 -1.85
CA LYS A 57 11.37 11.31 -3.31
C LYS A 57 11.69 9.90 -3.85
N PRO A 58 12.74 9.19 -3.39
CA PRO A 58 13.02 7.84 -3.87
C PRO A 58 11.91 6.84 -3.51
N ILE A 59 11.23 7.00 -2.38
CA ILE A 59 10.07 6.16 -2.03
C ILE A 59 8.93 6.41 -3.02
N TRP A 60 8.63 7.67 -3.33
CA TRP A 60 7.61 8.03 -4.30
C TRP A 60 7.93 7.52 -5.71
N GLU A 61 9.19 7.56 -6.14
CA GLU A 61 9.61 6.96 -7.41
C GLU A 61 9.34 5.44 -7.44
N LEU A 62 9.60 4.72 -6.34
CA LEU A 62 9.27 3.30 -6.22
C LEU A 62 7.75 3.07 -6.32
N VAL A 63 6.94 3.88 -5.62
CA VAL A 63 5.47 3.81 -5.72
C VAL A 63 5.02 3.98 -7.17
N LYS A 64 5.48 5.02 -7.85
CA LYS A 64 5.15 5.27 -9.26
C LYS A 64 5.54 4.08 -10.15
N THR A 65 6.70 3.50 -9.93
CA THR A 65 7.19 2.35 -10.68
C THR A 65 6.26 1.13 -10.53
N ILE A 66 5.84 0.83 -9.30
CA ILE A 66 4.97 -0.31 -8.99
C ILE A 66 3.54 -0.12 -9.54
N VAL A 67 3.04 1.14 -9.61
CA VAL A 67 1.68 1.39 -10.08
C VAL A 67 1.57 1.63 -11.59
N ALA A 68 2.68 1.98 -12.28
CA ALA A 68 2.66 2.37 -13.68
C ALA A 68 2.28 1.22 -14.63
N ASN A 69 2.85 0.04 -14.44
CA ASN A 69 2.68 -1.11 -15.33
C ASN A 69 2.62 -2.43 -14.53
N PRO A 70 1.57 -2.64 -13.73
CA PRO A 70 1.46 -3.84 -12.93
C PRO A 70 1.23 -5.08 -13.80
N SER A 71 1.97 -6.17 -13.53
CA SER A 71 1.74 -7.47 -14.14
C SER A 71 0.69 -8.30 -13.37
N LEU A 72 0.50 -7.97 -12.08
CA LEU A 72 -0.48 -8.63 -11.23
C LEU A 72 -1.86 -7.96 -11.36
N ALA A 73 -2.92 -8.76 -11.41
CA ALA A 73 -4.29 -8.27 -11.42
C ALA A 73 -4.60 -7.44 -10.15
N SER A 74 -5.38 -6.38 -10.30
CA SER A 74 -5.68 -5.45 -9.20
C SER A 74 -6.26 -6.14 -7.96
N PRO A 75 -7.25 -7.06 -8.02
CA PRO A 75 -7.75 -7.74 -6.82
C PRO A 75 -6.67 -8.55 -6.10
N VAL A 76 -5.77 -9.18 -6.85
CA VAL A 76 -4.65 -9.96 -6.30
C VAL A 76 -3.69 -9.06 -5.53
N ARG A 77 -3.41 -7.87 -6.06
CA ARG A 77 -2.56 -6.86 -5.39
C ARG A 77 -3.19 -6.37 -4.10
N GLU A 78 -4.51 -6.08 -4.11
CA GLU A 78 -5.22 -5.64 -2.91
C GLU A 78 -5.18 -6.68 -1.79
N VAL A 79 -5.26 -7.97 -2.10
CA VAL A 79 -5.08 -9.04 -1.09
C VAL A 79 -3.70 -8.94 -0.43
N ALA A 80 -2.62 -8.77 -1.21
CA ALA A 80 -1.27 -8.62 -0.65
C ALA A 80 -1.14 -7.39 0.26
N ILE A 81 -1.69 -6.27 -0.19
CA ILE A 81 -1.65 -4.99 0.53
C ILE A 81 -2.44 -5.08 1.84
N LEU A 82 -3.66 -5.61 1.78
CA LEU A 82 -4.51 -5.76 2.97
C LEU A 82 -3.93 -6.74 3.99
N VAL A 83 -3.35 -7.87 3.56
CA VAL A 83 -2.64 -8.80 4.45
C VAL A 83 -1.49 -8.09 5.16
N THR A 84 -0.74 -7.27 4.42
CA THR A 84 0.38 -6.49 4.98
C THR A 84 -0.14 -5.44 5.98
N GLY A 85 -1.14 -4.64 5.59
CA GLY A 85 -1.75 -3.62 6.43
C GLY A 85 -2.36 -4.20 7.73
N ALA A 86 -3.02 -5.35 7.63
CA ALA A 86 -3.60 -6.07 8.77
C ALA A 86 -2.52 -6.56 9.73
N HIS A 87 -1.40 -7.12 9.23
CA HIS A 87 -0.28 -7.55 10.05
C HIS A 87 0.29 -6.40 10.89
N PHE A 88 0.50 -5.23 10.28
CA PHE A 88 1.00 -4.04 10.97
C PHE A 88 -0.09 -3.27 11.72
N ARG A 89 -1.36 -3.64 11.60
CA ARG A 89 -2.52 -2.89 12.15
C ARG A 89 -2.47 -1.42 11.76
N SER A 90 -2.14 -1.15 10.50
CA SER A 90 -1.99 0.20 9.97
C SER A 90 -3.36 0.77 9.58
N ALA A 91 -3.92 1.62 10.45
CA ALA A 91 -5.30 2.08 10.31
C ALA A 91 -5.56 2.83 8.99
N TYR A 92 -4.69 3.78 8.64
CA TYR A 92 -4.84 4.54 7.37
C TYR A 92 -4.68 3.65 6.14
N GLU A 93 -3.74 2.68 6.18
CA GLU A 93 -3.52 1.73 5.10
C GLU A 93 -4.77 0.88 4.85
N LEU A 94 -5.33 0.33 5.93
CA LEU A 94 -6.56 -0.46 5.86
C LEU A 94 -7.73 0.39 5.37
N TYR A 95 -7.89 1.61 5.88
CA TYR A 95 -8.91 2.55 5.40
C TYR A 95 -8.83 2.76 3.88
N ALA A 96 -7.67 3.11 3.36
CA ALA A 96 -7.49 3.41 1.96
C ALA A 96 -7.72 2.18 1.07
N HIS A 97 -7.11 1.04 1.43
CA HIS A 97 -7.12 -0.14 0.59
C HIS A 97 -8.40 -0.99 0.71
N VAL A 98 -9.17 -0.87 1.77
CA VAL A 98 -10.55 -1.40 1.83
C VAL A 98 -11.41 -0.71 0.79
N LEU A 99 -11.45 0.63 0.77
CA LEU A 99 -12.22 1.40 -0.20
C LEU A 99 -11.82 1.11 -1.66
N ILE A 100 -10.52 0.93 -1.92
CA ILE A 100 -10.03 0.54 -3.24
C ILE A 100 -10.47 -0.91 -3.58
N ALA A 101 -10.34 -1.83 -2.65
CA ALA A 101 -10.66 -3.24 -2.85
C ALA A 101 -12.16 -3.47 -3.09
N GLU A 102 -13.05 -2.73 -2.42
CA GLU A 102 -14.49 -2.70 -2.69
C GLU A 102 -14.76 -2.29 -4.14
N GLN A 103 -14.11 -1.25 -4.64
CA GLN A 103 -14.22 -0.83 -6.05
C GLN A 103 -13.70 -1.91 -7.02
N ARG A 104 -12.80 -2.79 -6.57
CA ARG A 104 -12.29 -3.96 -7.31
C ARG A 104 -13.13 -5.22 -7.11
N ARG A 105 -14.29 -5.09 -6.42
CA ARG A 105 -15.28 -6.15 -6.19
C ARG A 105 -14.78 -7.30 -5.29
N LEU A 106 -13.85 -7.04 -4.38
CA LEU A 106 -13.64 -7.94 -3.25
C LEU A 106 -14.87 -7.87 -2.34
N SER A 107 -15.33 -9.04 -1.86
CA SER A 107 -16.51 -9.10 -1.00
C SER A 107 -16.22 -8.58 0.41
N ASP A 108 -17.22 -8.01 1.06
CA ASP A 108 -17.13 -7.51 2.44
C ASP A 108 -16.68 -8.62 3.41
N GLU A 109 -17.13 -9.86 3.20
CA GLU A 109 -16.70 -11.01 3.99
C GLU A 109 -15.22 -11.30 3.84
N LYS A 110 -14.70 -11.23 2.60
CA LYS A 110 -13.27 -11.40 2.32
C LYS A 110 -12.45 -10.29 2.97
N LEU A 111 -12.88 -9.04 2.82
CA LEU A 111 -12.22 -7.87 3.40
C LEU A 111 -12.17 -7.93 4.91
N SER A 112 -13.32 -8.15 5.56
CA SER A 112 -13.41 -8.24 7.02
C SER A 112 -12.57 -9.38 7.59
N THR A 113 -12.51 -10.53 6.89
CA THR A 113 -11.70 -11.67 7.29
C THR A 113 -10.20 -11.38 7.21
N ILE A 114 -9.74 -10.74 6.12
CA ILE A 114 -8.32 -10.33 6.00
C ILE A 114 -7.95 -9.30 7.08
N ILE A 115 -8.80 -8.30 7.31
CA ILE A 115 -8.56 -7.26 8.32
C ILE A 115 -8.47 -7.87 9.72
N ALA A 116 -9.26 -8.89 10.00
CA ALA A 116 -9.17 -9.65 11.25
C ALA A 116 -7.90 -10.52 11.37
N GLY A 117 -7.02 -10.48 10.37
CA GLY A 117 -5.80 -11.30 10.34
C GLY A 117 -6.06 -12.78 10.04
N GLN A 118 -7.22 -13.10 9.47
CA GLN A 118 -7.62 -14.45 9.15
C GLN A 118 -7.63 -14.70 7.63
N ARG A 119 -7.55 -15.98 7.25
CA ARG A 119 -7.60 -16.36 5.84
C ARG A 119 -9.05 -16.53 5.38
N PRO A 120 -9.53 -15.79 4.36
CA PRO A 120 -10.82 -16.02 3.75
C PRO A 120 -10.96 -17.42 3.13
N THR A 121 -12.14 -17.96 3.15
CA THR A 121 -12.46 -19.27 2.55
C THR A 121 -12.74 -19.17 1.04
N ASP A 122 -13.13 -17.99 0.57
CA ASP A 122 -13.58 -17.68 -0.80
C ASP A 122 -12.47 -17.06 -1.69
N LEU A 123 -11.20 -17.21 -1.30
CA LEU A 123 -10.09 -16.77 -2.15
C LEU A 123 -10.03 -17.57 -3.45
N THR A 124 -9.89 -16.88 -4.58
CA THR A 124 -9.55 -17.51 -5.87
C THR A 124 -8.15 -18.14 -5.80
N GLY A 125 -7.78 -18.96 -6.80
CA GLY A 125 -6.45 -19.57 -6.85
C GLY A 125 -5.32 -18.54 -6.73
N PRO A 126 -5.26 -17.50 -7.59
CA PRO A 126 -4.26 -16.43 -7.51
C PRO A 126 -4.27 -15.67 -6.18
N GLU A 127 -5.45 -15.32 -5.66
CA GLU A 127 -5.58 -14.64 -4.35
C GLU A 127 -5.05 -15.51 -3.21
N GLY A 128 -5.29 -16.83 -3.26
CA GLY A 128 -4.79 -17.76 -2.26
C GLY A 128 -3.26 -17.85 -2.26
N VAL A 129 -2.64 -17.86 -3.44
CA VAL A 129 -1.17 -17.84 -3.57
C VAL A 129 -0.60 -16.56 -2.97
N VAL A 130 -1.18 -15.40 -3.29
CA VAL A 130 -0.74 -14.09 -2.77
C VAL A 130 -0.94 -13.97 -1.27
N TYR A 131 -2.06 -14.48 -0.74
CA TYR A 131 -2.31 -14.48 0.70
C TYR A 131 -1.20 -15.22 1.46
N TYR A 132 -0.85 -16.43 1.03
CA TYR A 132 0.23 -17.19 1.68
C TYR A 132 1.59 -16.54 1.48
N PHE A 133 1.85 -15.98 0.32
CA PHE A 133 3.11 -15.29 0.01
C PHE A 133 3.30 -14.06 0.91
N ALA A 134 2.32 -13.17 0.96
CA ALA A 134 2.36 -11.98 1.79
C ALA A 134 2.44 -12.34 3.27
N SER A 135 1.59 -13.27 3.74
CA SER A 135 1.59 -13.73 5.13
C SER A 135 2.95 -14.30 5.55
N ALA A 136 3.61 -15.08 4.69
CA ALA A 136 4.93 -15.62 5.00
C ALA A 136 5.98 -14.52 5.13
N LEU A 137 5.99 -13.54 4.21
CA LEU A 137 6.99 -12.45 4.21
C LEU A 137 6.83 -11.50 5.40
N VAL A 138 5.59 -11.11 5.74
CA VAL A 138 5.36 -10.17 6.85
C VAL A 138 5.67 -10.81 8.22
N ASN A 139 5.60 -12.12 8.33
CA ASN A 139 6.02 -12.85 9.54
C ASN A 139 7.54 -13.05 9.63
N GLY A 140 8.27 -12.68 8.60
CA GLY A 140 9.73 -12.71 8.57
C GLY A 140 10.35 -14.05 8.18
N GLY A 141 11.63 -14.01 7.90
CA GLY A 141 12.41 -15.17 7.47
C GLY A 141 12.43 -15.37 5.96
N VAL A 142 12.97 -16.52 5.56
CA VAL A 142 13.05 -16.91 4.15
C VAL A 142 11.69 -17.42 3.69
N LEU A 143 11.22 -16.95 2.53
CA LEU A 143 9.97 -17.44 1.95
C LEU A 143 10.04 -18.95 1.74
N PRO A 144 9.06 -19.75 2.22
CA PRO A 144 9.06 -21.20 2.03
C PRO A 144 9.10 -21.57 0.55
N GLU A 145 9.92 -22.58 0.21
CA GLU A 145 10.12 -23.03 -1.17
C GLU A 145 8.83 -23.38 -1.89
N LEU A 146 7.88 -24.03 -1.22
CA LEU A 146 6.59 -24.37 -1.82
C LEU A 146 5.77 -23.13 -2.18
N THR A 147 5.80 -22.09 -1.31
CA THR A 147 5.13 -20.82 -1.54
C THR A 147 5.78 -20.06 -2.70
N TYR A 148 7.12 -20.04 -2.77
CA TYR A 148 7.86 -19.45 -3.89
C TYR A 148 7.50 -20.11 -5.22
N ARG A 149 7.55 -21.46 -5.29
CA ARG A 149 7.19 -22.20 -6.50
C ARG A 149 5.75 -21.99 -6.92
N ALA A 150 4.82 -21.91 -5.97
CA ALA A 150 3.42 -21.60 -6.27
C ALA A 150 3.27 -20.20 -6.89
N ALA A 151 3.97 -19.20 -6.37
CA ALA A 151 3.96 -17.85 -6.93
C ALA A 151 4.58 -17.80 -8.34
N VAL A 152 5.73 -18.47 -8.55
CA VAL A 152 6.35 -18.54 -9.89
C VAL A 152 5.46 -19.27 -10.88
N LYS A 153 4.78 -20.34 -10.48
CA LYS A 153 3.84 -21.07 -11.33
C LYS A 153 2.66 -20.20 -11.74
N GLU A 154 2.14 -19.39 -10.83
CA GLU A 154 0.94 -18.58 -11.05
C GLU A 154 1.25 -17.26 -11.79
N PHE A 155 2.33 -16.57 -11.41
CA PHE A 155 2.63 -15.22 -11.87
C PHE A 155 3.90 -15.10 -12.71
N GLY A 156 4.64 -16.19 -12.88
CA GLY A 156 5.97 -16.17 -13.49
C GLY A 156 7.01 -15.48 -12.58
N ALA A 157 8.25 -15.44 -13.05
CA ALA A 157 9.35 -14.82 -12.29
C ALA A 157 9.14 -13.31 -12.08
N ASN A 158 8.68 -12.61 -13.12
CA ASN A 158 8.44 -11.16 -13.06
C ASN A 158 7.31 -10.79 -12.09
N GLY A 159 6.16 -11.50 -12.15
CA GLY A 159 5.07 -11.26 -11.22
C GLY A 159 5.41 -11.62 -9.78
N THR A 160 6.24 -12.66 -9.57
CA THR A 160 6.76 -13.01 -8.23
C THR A 160 7.69 -11.93 -7.68
N ALA A 161 8.54 -11.34 -8.53
CA ALA A 161 9.38 -10.21 -8.14
C ALA A 161 8.54 -8.97 -7.82
N GLU A 162 7.55 -8.63 -8.67
CA GLU A 162 6.60 -7.54 -8.41
C GLU A 162 5.91 -7.72 -7.07
N LEU A 163 5.40 -8.93 -6.78
CA LEU A 163 4.74 -9.25 -5.51
C LEU A 163 5.66 -9.04 -4.31
N SER A 164 6.94 -9.44 -4.42
CA SER A 164 7.92 -9.25 -3.36
C SER A 164 8.15 -7.76 -3.06
N TYR A 165 8.32 -6.95 -4.12
CA TYR A 165 8.51 -5.50 -3.97
C TYR A 165 7.24 -4.80 -3.50
N LEU A 166 6.07 -5.26 -3.92
CA LEU A 166 4.78 -4.75 -3.45
C LEU A 166 4.64 -4.95 -1.93
N VAL A 167 4.84 -6.17 -1.43
CA VAL A 167 4.79 -6.46 0.01
C VAL A 167 5.82 -5.63 0.76
N GLY A 168 7.07 -5.56 0.29
CA GLY A 168 8.14 -4.77 0.90
C GLY A 168 7.80 -3.27 0.97
N LEU A 169 7.24 -2.70 -0.10
CA LEU A 169 6.78 -1.32 -0.13
C LEU A 169 5.70 -1.09 0.93
N TYR A 170 4.68 -1.95 1.00
CA TYR A 170 3.57 -1.77 1.94
C TYR A 170 3.94 -2.07 3.39
N CYS A 171 4.96 -2.88 3.66
CA CYS A 171 5.61 -2.93 4.98
C CYS A 171 6.19 -1.56 5.36
N MET A 172 6.94 -0.92 4.45
CA MET A 172 7.52 0.41 4.68
C MET A 172 6.44 1.48 4.85
N VAL A 173 5.38 1.46 4.03
CA VAL A 173 4.22 2.36 4.17
C VAL A 173 3.57 2.20 5.53
N SER A 174 3.24 0.98 5.93
CA SER A 174 2.61 0.68 7.21
C SER A 174 3.47 1.12 8.40
N ILE A 175 4.78 0.87 8.35
CA ILE A 175 5.73 1.33 9.38
C ILE A 175 5.77 2.85 9.43
N THR A 176 5.78 3.54 8.28
CA THR A 176 5.75 5.01 8.21
C THR A 176 4.48 5.56 8.85
N LEU A 177 3.31 5.04 8.47
CA LEU A 177 2.02 5.47 9.01
C LEU A 177 1.93 5.26 10.53
N ASN A 178 2.35 4.10 11.01
CA ASN A 178 2.34 3.77 12.43
C ASN A 178 3.36 4.59 13.23
N THR A 179 4.57 4.82 12.67
CA THR A 179 5.60 5.65 13.33
C THR A 179 5.09 7.06 13.60
N PHE A 180 4.42 7.66 12.64
CA PHE A 180 3.94 9.03 12.75
C PHE A 180 2.49 9.13 13.23
N ASP A 181 1.87 7.99 13.58
CA ASP A 181 0.50 7.93 14.09
C ASP A 181 -0.46 8.70 13.18
N VAL A 182 -0.43 8.34 11.89
CA VAL A 182 -1.23 9.00 10.85
C VAL A 182 -2.70 8.58 11.01
N PRO A 183 -3.61 9.54 11.27
CA PRO A 183 -5.01 9.21 11.50
C PRO A 183 -5.73 8.84 10.20
N VAL A 184 -6.80 8.07 10.34
CA VAL A 184 -7.84 7.96 9.31
C VAL A 184 -8.57 9.31 9.24
N PRO A 185 -8.89 9.83 8.05
CA PRO A 185 -9.75 11.00 7.89
C PRO A 185 -11.13 10.79 8.52
N ASP A 186 -11.76 11.89 8.99
CA ASP A 186 -13.09 11.89 9.61
C ASP A 186 -14.20 11.56 8.60
#